data_5b1d35fdf90759bd457fbc72c288dccd
#
_entry.id   5b1d35fdf90759bd457fbc72c288dccd
#
_cell.length_a   1.000
_cell.length_b   1.000
_cell.length_c   1.000
_cell.angle_alpha   90.00
_cell.angle_beta   90.00
_cell.angle_gamma   90.00
#
_symmetry.space_group_name_H-M   'P 1'
#
loop_
_entity.id
_entity.type
_entity.pdbx_description
1 polymer ?
#
loop_
_entity_poly.entity_id
_entity_poly.type
_entity_poly.pdbx_seq_one_letter_code
_entity_poly.pdbx_strand_id
1 'polypeptide(L)'
;YYGYMPLFRRSEKIKRILTSKIKDKRDELVRELEAKIKEEISQLSPDELEIEKNNLLFKRRIRIREIVRGVMNSRDELESWINHEDTVNLYKRITNTEALGYMDLAGILYLMVMLEGKKCKKEYKHVVIDEAQDYNTTQFKLIKELTGCKSYTIVGDSNQRLITMLEEPAMLNLEEVFGDAVKEFSLLKSYRSTQQIMEYASQFLNEDKVIPLVREGEPVIEEETTSKEDLIETIVSIIEDYQEDGLESIAVITKNKENMPEISGLLKERIKIMSFDRDDLIYNGGNVLIPAYYAKGLEFDGVIILEEGEETP
;
A
#
# COMPACT_ATOMS: atom_id res chain seq x y z
N TYR A 1 -12.98 -25.60 14.45
CA TYR A 1 -13.27 -26.21 13.14
C TYR A 1 -12.95 -25.29 11.95
N TYR A 2 -12.89 -23.97 12.10
CA TYR A 2 -12.65 -23.00 10.99
C TYR A 2 -11.36 -22.21 11.17
N GLY A 3 -10.39 -22.72 11.94
CA GLY A 3 -9.12 -22.03 12.22
C GLY A 3 -8.30 -21.65 10.98
N TYR A 4 -8.47 -22.38 9.87
CA TYR A 4 -7.83 -22.13 8.58
C TYR A 4 -8.44 -20.97 7.76
N MET A 5 -9.60 -20.44 8.19
CA MET A 5 -10.28 -19.35 7.48
C MET A 5 -9.90 -17.99 8.08
N PRO A 6 -9.79 -16.92 7.26
CA PRO A 6 -9.66 -15.56 7.74
C PRO A 6 -10.77 -15.18 8.72
N LEU A 7 -10.46 -14.32 9.70
CA LEU A 7 -11.34 -14.06 10.83
C LEU A 7 -12.74 -13.58 10.41
N PHE A 8 -12.82 -12.64 9.50
CA PHE A 8 -14.11 -12.08 9.06
C PHE A 8 -14.94 -13.10 8.25
N ARG A 9 -14.30 -13.91 7.41
CA ARG A 9 -14.98 -15.02 6.72
C ARG A 9 -15.47 -16.08 7.68
N ARG A 10 -14.73 -16.30 8.77
CA ARG A 10 -15.12 -17.24 9.82
C ARG A 10 -16.38 -16.78 10.54
N SER A 11 -16.45 -15.51 10.92
CA SER A 11 -17.62 -14.91 11.57
C SER A 11 -18.85 -14.93 10.68
N GLU A 12 -18.73 -14.62 9.40
CA GLU A 12 -19.84 -14.73 8.43
C GLU A 12 -20.36 -16.16 8.31
N LYS A 13 -19.47 -17.16 8.28
CA LYS A 13 -19.90 -18.56 8.22
C LYS A 13 -20.63 -18.99 9.47
N ILE A 14 -20.15 -18.59 10.66
CA ILE A 14 -20.81 -18.83 11.93
C ILE A 14 -22.18 -18.17 11.94
N LYS A 15 -22.30 -16.92 11.50
CA LYS A 15 -23.56 -16.18 11.37
C LYS A 15 -24.57 -16.96 10.53
N ARG A 16 -24.16 -17.47 9.37
CA ARG A 16 -25.03 -18.27 8.48
C ARG A 16 -25.53 -19.55 9.16
N ILE A 17 -24.65 -20.28 9.86
CA ILE A 17 -24.99 -21.52 10.57
C ILE A 17 -25.98 -21.21 11.71
N LEU A 18 -25.72 -20.20 12.52
CA LEU A 18 -26.61 -19.83 13.62
C LEU A 18 -27.96 -19.32 13.13
N THR A 19 -27.97 -18.53 12.07
CA THR A 19 -29.23 -18.09 11.43
C THR A 19 -30.06 -19.26 10.90
N SER A 20 -29.43 -20.30 10.32
CA SER A 20 -30.12 -21.52 9.93
C SER A 20 -30.71 -22.24 11.13
N LYS A 21 -29.96 -22.44 12.20
CA LYS A 21 -30.44 -23.08 13.43
C LYS A 21 -31.62 -22.33 14.08
N ILE A 22 -31.60 -21.00 14.07
CA ILE A 22 -32.71 -20.16 14.55
C ILE A 22 -33.98 -20.42 13.73
N LYS A 23 -33.84 -20.53 12.39
CA LYS A 23 -34.98 -20.87 11.50
C LYS A 23 -35.49 -22.27 11.76
N ASP A 24 -34.60 -23.27 11.88
CA ASP A 24 -34.99 -24.64 12.14
C ASP A 24 -35.76 -24.77 13.48
N LYS A 25 -35.30 -24.06 14.52
CA LYS A 25 -35.99 -24.01 15.80
C LYS A 25 -37.36 -23.33 15.76
N ARG A 26 -37.49 -22.24 14.96
CA ARG A 26 -38.81 -21.64 14.68
C ARG A 26 -39.76 -22.65 14.08
N ASP A 27 -39.31 -23.38 13.06
CA ASP A 27 -40.16 -24.30 12.30
C ASP A 27 -40.55 -25.53 13.20
N GLU A 28 -39.68 -25.94 14.09
CA GLU A 28 -39.97 -26.94 15.13
C GLU A 28 -41.07 -26.42 16.06
N LEU A 29 -40.90 -25.25 16.68
CA LEU A 29 -41.88 -24.66 17.60
C LEU A 29 -43.25 -24.43 16.96
N VAL A 30 -43.29 -24.01 15.69
CA VAL A 30 -44.55 -23.85 14.95
C VAL A 30 -45.22 -25.21 14.75
N ARG A 31 -44.46 -26.23 14.33
CA ARG A 31 -45.02 -27.61 14.16
C ARG A 31 -45.56 -28.18 15.47
N GLU A 32 -44.83 -28.01 16.57
CA GLU A 32 -45.27 -28.45 17.90
C GLU A 32 -46.58 -27.75 18.30
N LEU A 33 -46.65 -26.43 18.11
CA LEU A 33 -47.85 -25.64 18.37
C LEU A 33 -49.03 -26.09 17.51
N GLU A 34 -48.84 -26.34 16.23
CA GLU A 34 -49.88 -26.78 15.31
C GLU A 34 -50.39 -28.19 15.66
N ALA A 35 -49.50 -29.10 16.02
CA ALA A 35 -49.86 -30.41 16.48
C ALA A 35 -50.70 -30.36 17.75
N LYS A 36 -50.30 -29.55 18.72
CA LYS A 36 -51.01 -29.38 20.01
C LYS A 36 -52.42 -28.77 19.79
N ILE A 37 -52.52 -27.69 18.99
CA ILE A 37 -53.80 -27.07 18.69
C ILE A 37 -54.76 -28.03 17.93
N LYS A 38 -54.19 -28.82 17.01
CA LYS A 38 -54.96 -29.83 16.28
C LYS A 38 -55.52 -30.93 17.22
N GLU A 39 -54.71 -31.36 18.16
CA GLU A 39 -55.10 -32.33 19.18
C GLU A 39 -56.20 -31.74 20.08
N GLU A 40 -56.06 -30.53 20.60
CA GLU A 40 -57.04 -29.84 21.44
C GLU A 40 -58.36 -29.66 20.68
N ILE A 41 -58.35 -29.27 19.40
CA ILE A 41 -59.54 -29.16 18.59
C ILE A 41 -60.23 -30.51 18.38
N SER A 42 -59.48 -31.63 18.26
CA SER A 42 -60.06 -32.97 18.08
C SER A 42 -60.76 -33.53 19.33
N GLN A 43 -60.48 -32.94 20.47
CA GLN A 43 -61.07 -33.34 21.76
C GLN A 43 -62.33 -32.55 22.15
N LEU A 44 -62.70 -31.52 21.37
CA LEU A 44 -63.88 -30.69 21.62
C LEU A 44 -65.19 -31.45 21.33
N SER A 45 -66.20 -31.24 22.22
CA SER A 45 -67.56 -31.76 22.01
C SER A 45 -68.30 -30.98 20.91
N PRO A 46 -69.31 -31.55 20.25
CA PRO A 46 -70.05 -30.89 19.16
C PRO A 46 -70.70 -29.55 19.56
N ASP A 47 -71.12 -29.42 20.82
CA ASP A 47 -71.78 -28.21 21.32
C ASP A 47 -70.82 -27.06 21.62
N GLU A 48 -69.56 -27.35 21.86
CA GLU A 48 -68.49 -26.38 22.20
C GLU A 48 -67.63 -26.00 20.97
N LEU A 49 -67.81 -26.68 19.86
CA LEU A 49 -66.88 -26.74 18.73
C LEU A 49 -66.57 -25.39 18.13
N GLU A 50 -67.55 -24.51 17.96
CA GLU A 50 -67.38 -23.26 17.19
C GLU A 50 -66.71 -22.16 18.00
N ILE A 51 -67.09 -21.94 19.24
CA ILE A 51 -66.59 -20.89 20.10
C ILE A 51 -65.17 -21.23 20.56
N GLU A 52 -64.99 -22.47 21.08
CA GLU A 52 -63.69 -22.91 21.62
C GLU A 52 -62.65 -23.10 20.51
N LYS A 53 -63.04 -23.56 19.34
CA LYS A 53 -62.17 -23.60 18.16
C LYS A 53 -61.70 -22.21 17.76
N ASN A 54 -62.54 -21.22 17.76
CA ASN A 54 -62.14 -19.83 17.47
C ASN A 54 -61.19 -19.28 18.51
N ASN A 55 -61.39 -19.57 19.76
CA ASN A 55 -60.50 -19.22 20.87
C ASN A 55 -59.13 -19.89 20.70
N LEU A 56 -59.04 -21.16 20.36
CA LEU A 56 -57.80 -21.88 20.11
C LEU A 56 -57.05 -21.34 18.89
N LEU A 57 -57.76 -21.03 17.82
CA LEU A 57 -57.19 -20.38 16.64
C LEU A 57 -56.66 -18.97 16.95
N PHE A 58 -57.31 -18.21 17.83
CA PHE A 58 -56.83 -16.92 18.29
C PHE A 58 -55.58 -17.06 19.15
N LYS A 59 -55.56 -18.00 20.11
CA LYS A 59 -54.37 -18.33 20.90
C LYS A 59 -53.18 -18.77 20.01
N ARG A 60 -53.45 -19.58 19.00
CA ARG A 60 -52.44 -19.96 17.98
C ARG A 60 -51.84 -18.74 17.30
N ARG A 61 -52.66 -17.77 16.85
CA ARG A 61 -52.15 -16.54 16.20
C ARG A 61 -51.26 -15.72 17.12
N ILE A 62 -51.61 -15.57 18.38
CA ILE A 62 -50.82 -14.87 19.37
C ILE A 62 -49.49 -15.60 19.54
N ARG A 63 -49.50 -16.92 19.74
CA ARG A 63 -48.29 -17.71 19.99
C ARG A 63 -47.36 -17.72 18.77
N ILE A 64 -47.86 -17.77 17.55
CA ILE A 64 -47.06 -17.64 16.34
C ILE A 64 -46.39 -16.27 16.30
N ARG A 65 -47.09 -15.16 16.64
CA ARG A 65 -46.47 -13.83 16.72
C ARG A 65 -45.35 -13.76 17.74
N GLU A 66 -45.51 -14.40 18.90
CA GLU A 66 -44.45 -14.46 19.92
C GLU A 66 -43.22 -15.22 19.40
N ILE A 67 -43.41 -16.36 18.75
CA ILE A 67 -42.34 -17.16 18.15
C ILE A 67 -41.60 -16.32 17.09
N VAL A 68 -42.33 -15.66 16.20
CA VAL A 68 -41.74 -14.80 15.16
C VAL A 68 -40.97 -13.64 15.75
N ARG A 69 -41.53 -12.98 16.78
CA ARG A 69 -40.84 -11.90 17.49
C ARG A 69 -39.56 -12.39 18.18
N GLY A 70 -39.60 -13.53 18.83
CA GLY A 70 -38.41 -14.15 19.44
C GLY A 70 -37.31 -14.43 18.41
N VAL A 71 -37.69 -14.94 17.24
CA VAL A 71 -36.75 -15.17 16.12
C VAL A 71 -36.13 -13.87 15.61
N MET A 72 -36.93 -12.82 15.47
CA MET A 72 -36.41 -11.50 15.04
C MET A 72 -35.40 -10.96 16.04
N ASN A 73 -35.77 -10.95 17.33
CA ASN A 73 -34.87 -10.50 18.40
C ASN A 73 -33.55 -11.31 18.42
N SER A 74 -33.64 -12.65 18.31
CA SER A 74 -32.42 -13.49 18.29
C SER A 74 -31.55 -13.23 17.07
N ARG A 75 -32.13 -12.86 15.93
CA ARG A 75 -31.35 -12.46 14.74
C ARG A 75 -30.69 -11.11 14.93
N ASP A 76 -31.38 -10.14 15.49
CA ASP A 76 -30.83 -8.79 15.76
C ASP A 76 -29.70 -8.88 16.80
N GLU A 77 -29.87 -9.67 17.86
CA GLU A 77 -28.80 -9.95 18.83
C GLU A 77 -27.60 -10.64 18.16
N LEU A 78 -27.84 -11.64 17.30
CA LEU A 78 -26.78 -12.32 16.58
C LEU A 78 -26.04 -11.35 15.64
N GLU A 79 -26.75 -10.44 14.96
CA GLU A 79 -26.15 -9.41 14.10
C GLU A 79 -25.31 -8.44 14.90
N SER A 80 -25.80 -7.93 16.03
CA SER A 80 -25.05 -7.01 16.88
C SER A 80 -23.80 -7.66 17.47
N TRP A 81 -23.86 -8.94 17.80
CA TRP A 81 -22.74 -9.69 18.39
C TRP A 81 -21.65 -10.05 17.37
N ILE A 82 -22.02 -10.38 16.12
CA ILE A 82 -21.08 -10.81 15.07
C ILE A 82 -20.70 -9.65 14.14
N ASN A 83 -21.34 -8.50 14.26
CA ASN A 83 -21.01 -7.35 13.42
C ASN A 83 -19.58 -6.88 13.75
N HIS A 84 -18.76 -6.77 12.72
CA HIS A 84 -17.40 -6.24 12.83
C HIS A 84 -17.29 -4.92 12.08
N GLU A 85 -16.47 -4.06 12.61
CA GLU A 85 -16.07 -2.82 11.96
C GLU A 85 -15.33 -3.13 10.64
N ASP A 86 -15.44 -2.27 9.65
CA ASP A 86 -14.65 -2.42 8.43
C ASP A 86 -13.15 -2.24 8.72
N THR A 87 -12.32 -2.81 7.86
CA THR A 87 -10.87 -2.88 8.09
C THR A 87 -10.21 -1.51 8.17
N VAL A 88 -10.72 -0.51 7.44
CA VAL A 88 -10.16 0.86 7.45
C VAL A 88 -10.43 1.54 8.78
N ASN A 89 -11.68 1.47 9.28
CA ASN A 89 -12.06 2.02 10.58
C ASN A 89 -11.32 1.31 11.71
N LEU A 90 -11.19 -0.02 11.62
CA LEU A 90 -10.38 -0.80 12.57
C LEU A 90 -8.92 -0.33 12.60
N TYR A 91 -8.30 -0.10 11.43
CA TYR A 91 -6.95 0.45 11.34
C TYR A 91 -6.85 1.82 12.00
N LYS A 92 -7.73 2.76 11.64
CA LYS A 92 -7.77 4.11 12.24
C LYS A 92 -7.86 4.06 13.77
N ARG A 93 -8.71 3.18 14.29
CA ARG A 93 -8.89 3.01 15.73
C ARG A 93 -7.65 2.44 16.43
N ILE A 94 -6.97 1.47 15.81
CA ILE A 94 -5.76 0.85 16.37
C ILE A 94 -4.59 1.82 16.37
N THR A 95 -4.42 2.58 15.28
CA THR A 95 -3.31 3.54 15.12
C THR A 95 -3.60 4.90 15.72
N ASN A 96 -4.84 5.14 16.15
CA ASN A 96 -5.34 6.44 16.61
C ASN A 96 -5.13 7.57 15.58
N THR A 97 -5.29 7.24 14.28
CA THR A 97 -5.08 8.15 13.15
C THR A 97 -6.40 8.45 12.47
N GLU A 98 -6.76 9.74 12.34
CA GLU A 98 -7.97 10.14 11.61
C GLU A 98 -7.70 10.33 10.12
N ALA A 99 -6.59 10.98 9.76
CA ALA A 99 -6.17 11.21 8.38
C ALA A 99 -5.20 10.13 7.92
N LEU A 100 -5.54 9.45 6.83
CA LEU A 100 -4.72 8.39 6.25
C LEU A 100 -3.73 8.97 5.24
N GLY A 101 -2.46 8.62 5.38
CA GLY A 101 -1.40 8.92 4.44
C GLY A 101 -1.02 7.71 3.56
N TYR A 102 -0.08 7.92 2.66
CA TYR A 102 0.42 6.87 1.78
C TYR A 102 1.00 5.67 2.56
N MET A 103 1.69 5.94 3.66
CA MET A 103 2.34 4.90 4.49
C MET A 103 1.33 3.97 5.18
N ASP A 104 0.11 4.45 5.45
CA ASP A 104 -0.95 3.66 6.09
C ASP A 104 -1.54 2.60 5.16
N LEU A 105 -1.44 2.80 3.85
CA LEU A 105 -2.04 1.90 2.85
C LEU A 105 -1.51 0.47 2.96
N ALA A 106 -0.22 0.30 3.22
CA ALA A 106 0.37 -1.02 3.39
C ALA A 106 -0.19 -1.74 4.62
N GLY A 107 -0.34 -1.04 5.75
CA GLY A 107 -0.93 -1.58 6.97
C GLY A 107 -2.39 -1.97 6.79
N ILE A 108 -3.19 -1.11 6.16
CA ILE A 108 -4.61 -1.38 5.86
C ILE A 108 -4.75 -2.60 4.95
N LEU A 109 -3.98 -2.66 3.85
CA LEU A 109 -4.00 -3.78 2.92
C LEU A 109 -3.55 -5.08 3.59
N TYR A 110 -2.55 -5.03 4.46
CA TYR A 110 -2.11 -6.20 5.24
C TYR A 110 -3.22 -6.72 6.14
N LEU A 111 -3.92 -5.84 6.86
CA LEU A 111 -5.08 -6.22 7.66
C LEU A 111 -6.21 -6.82 6.80
N MET A 112 -6.50 -6.26 5.62
CA MET A 112 -7.48 -6.82 4.68
C MET A 112 -7.11 -8.23 4.23
N VAL A 113 -5.83 -8.48 3.96
CA VAL A 113 -5.35 -9.83 3.62
C VAL A 113 -5.57 -10.79 4.78
N MET A 114 -5.19 -10.39 5.99
CA MET A 114 -5.24 -11.25 7.18
C MET A 114 -6.66 -11.49 7.68
N LEU A 115 -7.51 -10.46 7.72
CA LEU A 115 -8.85 -10.53 8.30
C LEU A 115 -9.91 -10.99 7.28
N GLU A 116 -9.84 -10.50 6.06
CA GLU A 116 -10.83 -10.79 5.01
C GLU A 116 -10.36 -11.91 4.07
N GLY A 117 -9.07 -12.24 4.07
CA GLY A 117 -8.46 -13.26 3.19
C GLY A 117 -8.41 -12.83 1.73
N LYS A 118 -8.27 -11.52 1.49
CA LYS A 118 -8.04 -11.01 0.14
C LYS A 118 -6.65 -11.46 -0.33
N LYS A 119 -6.60 -12.06 -1.51
CA LYS A 119 -5.35 -12.48 -2.17
C LYS A 119 -5.44 -12.15 -3.65
N CYS A 120 -4.30 -12.10 -4.31
CA CYS A 120 -4.25 -12.01 -5.76
C CYS A 120 -5.01 -13.18 -6.39
N LYS A 121 -5.77 -12.89 -7.46
CA LYS A 121 -6.52 -13.93 -8.18
C LYS A 121 -5.60 -14.82 -9.04
N LYS A 122 -4.44 -14.29 -9.42
CA LYS A 122 -3.43 -15.01 -10.21
C LYS A 122 -2.41 -15.66 -9.29
N GLU A 123 -1.99 -16.85 -9.64
CA GLU A 123 -0.83 -17.50 -9.03
C GLU A 123 0.46 -16.97 -9.65
N TYR A 124 1.36 -16.51 -8.81
CA TYR A 124 2.69 -16.04 -9.22
C TYR A 124 3.69 -17.13 -8.90
N LYS A 125 4.50 -17.50 -9.91
CA LYS A 125 5.58 -18.48 -9.73
C LYS A 125 6.83 -17.85 -9.15
N HIS A 126 7.03 -16.57 -9.47
CA HIS A 126 8.17 -15.79 -9.02
C HIS A 126 7.76 -14.32 -8.92
N VAL A 127 8.27 -13.61 -7.93
CA VAL A 127 8.07 -12.18 -7.74
C VAL A 127 9.43 -11.50 -7.76
N VAL A 128 9.56 -10.46 -8.55
CA VAL A 128 10.74 -9.59 -8.59
C VAL A 128 10.35 -8.25 -7.96
N ILE A 129 11.14 -7.79 -7.01
CA ILE A 129 10.99 -6.49 -6.36
C ILE A 129 12.26 -5.71 -6.65
N ASP A 130 12.12 -4.59 -7.34
CA ASP A 130 13.20 -3.66 -7.62
C ASP A 130 13.08 -2.43 -6.71
N GLU A 131 14.16 -1.64 -6.56
CA GLU A 131 14.24 -0.48 -5.66
C GLU A 131 13.81 -0.82 -4.23
N ALA A 132 14.23 -1.99 -3.76
CA ALA A 132 13.77 -2.59 -2.51
C ALA A 132 14.12 -1.78 -1.25
N GLN A 133 15.10 -0.88 -1.33
CA GLN A 133 15.49 0.02 -0.24
C GLN A 133 14.38 0.99 0.18
N ASP A 134 13.39 1.26 -0.69
CA ASP A 134 12.28 2.15 -0.39
C ASP A 134 11.08 1.41 0.23
N TYR A 135 11.14 0.08 0.34
CA TYR A 135 10.10 -0.73 0.97
C TYR A 135 10.35 -0.89 2.47
N ASN A 136 9.28 -0.85 3.24
CA ASN A 136 9.31 -1.21 4.66
C ASN A 136 8.92 -2.68 4.88
N THR A 137 9.19 -3.19 6.08
CA THR A 137 8.89 -4.58 6.47
C THR A 137 7.43 -4.96 6.27
N THR A 138 6.48 -4.04 6.53
CA THR A 138 5.05 -4.28 6.34
C THR A 138 4.70 -4.48 4.87
N GLN A 139 5.33 -3.72 3.97
CA GLN A 139 5.13 -3.87 2.52
C GLN A 139 5.66 -5.24 2.02
N PHE A 140 6.81 -5.69 2.49
CA PHE A 140 7.31 -7.03 2.16
C PHE A 140 6.38 -8.13 2.70
N LYS A 141 5.92 -8.04 3.95
CA LYS A 141 4.93 -8.96 4.54
C LYS A 141 3.62 -8.96 3.73
N LEU A 142 3.15 -7.78 3.33
CA LEU A 142 1.97 -7.64 2.49
C LEU A 142 2.13 -8.35 1.14
N ILE A 143 3.23 -8.11 0.42
CA ILE A 143 3.49 -8.73 -0.89
C ILE A 143 3.52 -10.24 -0.76
N LYS A 144 4.20 -10.76 0.25
CA LYS A 144 4.27 -12.20 0.55
C LYS A 144 2.88 -12.81 0.75
N GLU A 145 2.08 -12.24 1.64
CA GLU A 145 0.75 -12.76 1.96
C GLU A 145 -0.26 -12.58 0.82
N LEU A 146 -0.19 -11.44 0.11
CA LEU A 146 -1.08 -11.10 -0.99
C LEU A 146 -0.87 -12.02 -2.20
N THR A 147 0.39 -12.28 -2.57
CA THR A 147 0.75 -13.12 -3.71
C THR A 147 0.74 -14.60 -3.39
N GLY A 148 1.06 -14.98 -2.14
CA GLY A 148 1.29 -16.37 -1.74
C GLY A 148 2.45 -17.03 -2.47
N CYS A 149 3.33 -16.25 -3.11
CA CYS A 149 4.48 -16.75 -3.85
C CYS A 149 5.54 -17.28 -2.88
N LYS A 150 6.32 -18.26 -3.36
CA LYS A 150 7.41 -18.88 -2.59
C LYS A 150 8.80 -18.54 -3.12
N SER A 151 8.88 -17.86 -4.25
CA SER A 151 10.14 -17.54 -4.93
C SER A 151 10.22 -16.05 -5.21
N TYR A 152 11.29 -15.41 -4.74
CA TYR A 152 11.49 -13.97 -4.82
C TYR A 152 12.89 -13.65 -5.33
N THR A 153 13.01 -12.58 -6.10
CA THR A 153 14.26 -11.85 -6.33
C THR A 153 14.03 -10.42 -5.87
N ILE A 154 14.83 -9.96 -4.93
CA ILE A 154 14.72 -8.65 -4.33
C ILE A 154 16.01 -7.91 -4.60
N VAL A 155 15.92 -6.78 -5.30
CA VAL A 155 17.07 -5.99 -5.75
C VAL A 155 16.91 -4.57 -5.22
N GLY A 156 17.98 -3.98 -4.78
CA GLY A 156 17.99 -2.59 -4.30
C GLY A 156 19.40 -2.14 -3.94
N ASP A 157 19.52 -0.85 -3.71
CA ASP A 157 20.77 -0.21 -3.28
C ASP A 157 20.53 0.52 -1.95
N SER A 158 21.12 0.01 -0.88
CA SER A 158 20.97 0.58 0.47
C SER A 158 21.44 2.04 0.57
N ASN A 159 22.32 2.47 -0.33
CA ASN A 159 22.84 3.84 -0.37
C ASN A 159 21.94 4.83 -1.10
N GLN A 160 20.96 4.34 -1.91
CA GLN A 160 20.04 5.18 -2.69
C GLN A 160 18.66 5.35 -2.04
N ARG A 161 18.59 5.42 -0.71
CA ARG A 161 17.31 5.65 -0.02
C ARG A 161 16.83 7.08 -0.15
N LEU A 162 15.57 7.25 -0.57
CA LEU A 162 14.88 8.54 -0.54
C LEU A 162 14.13 8.78 0.79
N ILE A 163 13.67 7.71 1.43
CA ILE A 163 12.89 7.78 2.68
C ILE A 163 13.78 7.35 3.85
N THR A 164 14.27 8.32 4.60
CA THR A 164 15.19 8.10 5.73
C THR A 164 14.50 7.96 7.09
N MET A 165 13.17 7.86 7.12
CA MET A 165 12.37 7.78 8.37
C MET A 165 12.64 6.51 9.20
N LEU A 166 13.21 5.47 8.60
CA LEU A 166 13.61 4.23 9.28
C LEU A 166 15.12 4.21 9.40
N GLU A 167 15.65 3.79 10.54
CA GLU A 167 17.09 3.75 10.78
C GLU A 167 17.82 2.83 9.80
N GLU A 168 17.22 1.67 9.46
CA GLU A 168 17.78 0.72 8.49
C GLU A 168 16.78 0.35 7.39
N PRO A 169 17.26 0.10 6.13
CA PRO A 169 16.40 -0.41 5.08
C PRO A 169 15.90 -1.81 5.41
N ALA A 170 14.58 -2.03 5.27
CA ALA A 170 14.01 -3.35 5.56
C ALA A 170 14.56 -4.46 4.66
N MET A 171 15.14 -4.11 3.51
CA MET A 171 15.80 -5.07 2.61
C MET A 171 17.06 -5.71 3.22
N LEU A 172 17.67 -5.10 4.24
CA LEU A 172 18.82 -5.69 4.93
C LEU A 172 18.42 -6.75 5.97
N ASN A 173 17.12 -6.88 6.25
CA ASN A 173 16.62 -7.84 7.24
C ASN A 173 15.47 -8.70 6.68
N LEU A 174 15.64 -9.23 5.47
CA LEU A 174 14.64 -10.02 4.77
C LEU A 174 14.36 -11.37 5.42
N GLU A 175 15.26 -11.89 6.23
CA GLU A 175 15.07 -13.13 6.99
C GLU A 175 13.87 -13.03 7.93
N GLU A 176 13.60 -11.86 8.52
CA GLU A 176 12.41 -11.65 9.35
C GLU A 176 11.10 -11.92 8.58
N VAL A 177 11.09 -11.62 7.28
CA VAL A 177 9.90 -11.78 6.44
C VAL A 177 9.87 -13.13 5.75
N PHE A 178 10.99 -13.58 5.17
CA PHE A 178 11.06 -14.73 4.30
C PHE A 178 11.65 -15.98 4.96
N GLY A 179 12.26 -15.83 6.15
CA GLY A 179 12.88 -16.92 6.91
C GLY A 179 14.29 -17.25 6.43
N ASP A 180 14.87 -18.32 6.96
CA ASP A 180 16.28 -18.72 6.79
C ASP A 180 16.69 -19.12 5.37
N ALA A 181 15.78 -19.14 4.40
CA ALA A 181 16.04 -19.49 3.01
C ALA A 181 16.56 -18.30 2.16
N VAL A 182 16.72 -17.13 2.77
CA VAL A 182 17.26 -15.93 2.11
C VAL A 182 18.74 -16.15 1.78
N LYS A 183 19.12 -15.80 0.55
CA LYS A 183 20.53 -15.74 0.12
C LYS A 183 20.83 -14.34 -0.36
N GLU A 184 21.83 -13.75 0.20
CA GLU A 184 22.28 -12.41 -0.13
C GLU A 184 23.47 -12.45 -1.10
N PHE A 185 23.45 -11.54 -2.06
CA PHE A 185 24.51 -11.33 -3.04
C PHE A 185 24.77 -9.83 -3.18
N SER A 186 26.01 -9.42 -3.01
CA SER A 186 26.44 -8.04 -3.20
C SER A 186 27.09 -7.84 -4.56
N LEU A 187 26.58 -6.87 -5.33
CA LEU A 187 27.14 -6.44 -6.61
C LEU A 187 27.92 -5.15 -6.40
N LEU A 188 29.22 -5.25 -6.23
CA LEU A 188 30.09 -4.11 -5.89
C LEU A 188 30.65 -3.36 -7.11
N LYS A 189 30.38 -3.85 -8.34
CA LYS A 189 30.92 -3.28 -9.56
C LYS A 189 29.86 -2.46 -10.29
N SER A 190 30.13 -1.17 -10.51
CA SER A 190 29.27 -0.29 -11.30
C SER A 190 29.75 -0.23 -12.77
N TYR A 191 28.80 -0.36 -13.68
CA TYR A 191 29.02 -0.23 -15.15
C TYR A 191 28.30 1.00 -15.72
N ARG A 192 27.43 1.65 -14.92
CA ARG A 192 26.55 2.75 -15.37
C ARG A 192 27.30 4.07 -15.45
N SER A 193 27.95 4.45 -14.37
CA SER A 193 28.60 5.75 -14.22
C SER A 193 30.10 5.66 -14.47
N THR A 194 30.73 6.81 -14.82
CA THR A 194 32.17 6.91 -14.98
C THR A 194 32.90 6.79 -13.65
N GLN A 195 34.20 6.51 -13.72
CA GLN A 195 35.04 6.42 -12.54
C GLN A 195 35.00 7.72 -11.71
N GLN A 196 35.08 8.86 -12.37
CA GLN A 196 35.10 10.18 -11.74
C GLN A 196 33.81 10.48 -10.98
N ILE A 197 32.64 10.15 -11.58
CA ILE A 197 31.34 10.28 -10.92
C ILE A 197 31.27 9.36 -9.70
N MET A 198 31.71 8.12 -9.82
CA MET A 198 31.69 7.17 -8.71
C MET A 198 32.63 7.54 -7.57
N GLU A 199 33.84 8.04 -7.91
CA GLU A 199 34.80 8.54 -6.91
C GLU A 199 34.23 9.76 -6.16
N TYR A 200 33.59 10.68 -6.88
CA TYR A 200 32.93 11.84 -6.26
C TYR A 200 31.77 11.38 -5.35
N ALA A 201 30.86 10.54 -5.85
CA ALA A 201 29.73 10.06 -5.09
C ALA A 201 30.15 9.26 -3.85
N SER A 202 31.28 8.55 -3.90
CA SER A 202 31.78 7.74 -2.78
C SER A 202 32.17 8.57 -1.55
N GLN A 203 32.40 9.87 -1.68
CA GLN A 203 32.72 10.77 -0.58
C GLN A 203 31.54 10.98 0.36
N PHE A 204 30.31 10.77 -0.14
CA PHE A 204 29.06 10.90 0.61
C PHE A 204 28.57 9.58 1.20
N LEU A 205 29.25 8.45 0.93
CA LEU A 205 28.89 7.14 1.46
C LEU A 205 29.65 6.84 2.75
N ASN A 206 28.95 6.36 3.76
CA ASN A 206 29.55 6.04 5.06
C ASN A 206 30.33 4.71 5.07
N GLU A 207 29.93 3.76 4.24
CA GLU A 207 30.52 2.40 4.15
C GLU A 207 30.43 1.88 2.70
N ASP A 208 31.19 0.82 2.39
CA ASP A 208 31.25 0.10 1.12
C ASP A 208 31.62 0.91 -0.13
N LYS A 209 32.93 0.91 -0.42
CA LYS A 209 33.42 1.44 -1.69
C LYS A 209 32.92 0.61 -2.85
N VAL A 210 31.97 1.17 -3.60
CA VAL A 210 31.63 0.64 -4.93
C VAL A 210 32.89 0.75 -5.81
N ILE A 211 33.28 -0.36 -6.45
CA ILE A 211 34.45 -0.39 -7.31
C ILE A 211 34.02 0.11 -8.69
N PRO A 212 34.49 1.27 -9.13
CA PRO A 212 34.21 1.75 -10.48
C PRO A 212 34.87 0.81 -11.50
N LEU A 213 34.15 0.47 -12.54
CA LEU A 213 34.70 -0.32 -13.63
C LEU A 213 34.98 0.57 -14.84
N VAL A 214 36.25 0.89 -15.03
CA VAL A 214 36.97 1.15 -16.30
C VAL A 214 36.32 2.10 -17.33
N ARG A 215 35.19 2.77 -17.04
CA ARG A 215 34.70 3.85 -17.90
C ARG A 215 35.27 5.17 -17.38
N GLU A 216 36.25 5.71 -18.09
CA GLU A 216 36.75 7.05 -17.83
C GLU A 216 35.73 8.09 -18.33
N GLY A 217 35.66 9.22 -17.67
CA GLY A 217 34.84 10.36 -18.01
C GLY A 217 35.44 11.65 -17.52
N GLU A 218 34.75 12.76 -17.75
CA GLU A 218 35.20 14.06 -17.25
C GLU A 218 35.05 14.16 -15.72
N PRO A 219 35.90 14.95 -15.05
CA PRO A 219 35.79 15.23 -13.61
C PRO A 219 34.44 15.86 -13.29
N VAL A 220 33.93 15.60 -12.07
CA VAL A 220 32.81 16.34 -11.52
C VAL A 220 33.30 17.77 -11.18
N ILE A 221 32.57 18.76 -11.62
CA ILE A 221 32.88 20.18 -11.40
C ILE A 221 31.92 20.74 -10.37
N GLU A 222 32.45 21.45 -9.38
CA GLU A 222 31.66 22.21 -8.41
C GLU A 222 31.83 23.69 -8.70
N GLU A 223 30.72 24.40 -8.85
CA GLU A 223 30.71 25.86 -9.09
C GLU A 223 29.87 26.55 -8.02
N GLU A 224 30.41 27.59 -7.42
CA GLU A 224 29.71 28.45 -6.47
C GLU A 224 29.12 29.66 -7.19
N THR A 225 27.84 29.89 -6.97
CA THR A 225 27.14 31.07 -7.52
C THR A 225 26.76 32.04 -6.42
N THR A 226 26.82 33.34 -6.73
CA THR A 226 26.65 34.42 -5.75
C THR A 226 25.24 35.03 -5.75
N SER A 227 24.48 34.80 -6.78
CA SER A 227 23.09 35.29 -6.93
C SER A 227 22.25 34.31 -7.75
N LYS A 228 20.93 34.51 -7.75
CA LYS A 228 20.03 33.71 -8.60
C LYS A 228 20.26 33.94 -10.09
N GLU A 229 20.56 35.17 -10.46
CA GLU A 229 20.91 35.56 -11.86
C GLU A 229 22.15 34.81 -12.30
N ASP A 230 23.21 34.81 -11.45
CA ASP A 230 24.46 34.11 -11.67
C ASP A 230 24.22 32.59 -11.81
N LEU A 231 23.39 32.03 -10.93
CA LEU A 231 22.99 30.61 -11.01
C LEU A 231 22.32 30.25 -12.35
N ILE A 232 21.39 31.10 -12.81
CA ILE A 232 20.69 30.84 -14.06
C ILE A 232 21.64 30.97 -15.27
N GLU A 233 22.55 31.96 -15.26
CA GLU A 233 23.57 32.12 -16.31
C GLU A 233 24.51 30.93 -16.35
N THR A 234 24.96 30.43 -15.19
CA THR A 234 25.81 29.25 -15.06
C THR A 234 25.12 28.02 -15.61
N ILE A 235 23.86 27.75 -15.20
CA ILE A 235 23.10 26.61 -15.71
C ILE A 235 22.94 26.65 -17.22
N VAL A 236 22.62 27.84 -17.78
CA VAL A 236 22.45 28.01 -19.23
C VAL A 236 23.76 27.70 -19.95
N SER A 237 24.89 28.28 -19.49
CA SER A 237 26.20 28.03 -20.06
C SER A 237 26.58 26.53 -20.06
N ILE A 238 26.39 25.85 -18.92
CA ILE A 238 26.69 24.41 -18.83
C ILE A 238 25.81 23.60 -19.79
N ILE A 239 24.52 23.93 -19.92
CA ILE A 239 23.62 23.23 -20.85
C ILE A 239 24.05 23.46 -22.30
N GLU A 240 24.46 24.66 -22.65
CA GLU A 240 24.97 24.96 -24.00
C GLU A 240 26.26 24.19 -24.30
N ASP A 241 27.21 24.16 -23.39
CA ASP A 241 28.44 23.37 -23.51
C ASP A 241 28.14 21.87 -23.66
N TYR A 242 27.24 21.31 -22.86
CA TYR A 242 26.83 19.92 -22.98
C TYR A 242 26.15 19.60 -24.32
N GLN A 243 25.36 20.54 -24.85
CA GLN A 243 24.75 20.37 -26.18
C GLN A 243 25.78 20.48 -27.34
N GLU A 244 26.79 21.32 -27.21
CA GLU A 244 27.92 21.40 -28.14
C GLU A 244 28.72 20.09 -28.15
N ASP A 245 28.85 19.43 -27.00
CA ASP A 245 29.47 18.10 -26.85
C ASP A 245 28.58 16.96 -27.34
N GLY A 246 27.34 17.25 -27.76
CA GLY A 246 26.40 16.30 -28.34
C GLY A 246 25.56 15.51 -27.31
N LEU A 247 25.44 15.98 -26.09
CA LEU A 247 24.55 15.41 -25.09
C LEU A 247 23.10 15.78 -25.42
N GLU A 248 22.21 14.78 -25.48
CA GLU A 248 20.81 14.96 -25.90
C GLU A 248 19.84 15.07 -24.71
N SER A 249 20.17 14.44 -23.57
CA SER A 249 19.34 14.41 -22.37
C SER A 249 20.08 15.05 -21.19
N ILE A 250 19.62 16.22 -20.74
CA ILE A 250 20.28 16.99 -19.68
C ILE A 250 19.27 17.25 -18.55
N ALA A 251 19.61 16.83 -17.33
CA ALA A 251 18.80 17.09 -16.16
C ALA A 251 19.41 18.16 -15.26
N VAL A 252 18.60 19.14 -14.89
CA VAL A 252 18.84 20.05 -13.78
C VAL A 252 18.07 19.53 -12.57
N ILE A 253 18.77 19.07 -11.54
CA ILE A 253 18.16 18.39 -10.39
C ILE A 253 18.14 19.33 -9.20
N THR A 254 16.94 19.51 -8.61
CA THR A 254 16.73 20.25 -7.36
C THR A 254 16.51 19.28 -6.20
N LYS A 255 16.86 19.68 -4.98
CA LYS A 255 16.62 18.90 -3.77
C LYS A 255 15.12 18.64 -3.55
N ASN A 256 14.30 19.68 -3.73
CA ASN A 256 12.85 19.63 -3.52
C ASN A 256 12.10 20.48 -4.58
N LYS A 257 10.76 20.52 -4.46
CA LYS A 257 9.88 21.27 -5.39
C LYS A 257 9.75 22.76 -5.09
N GLU A 258 10.17 23.23 -3.95
CA GLU A 258 9.78 24.55 -3.45
C GLU A 258 10.28 25.68 -4.35
N ASN A 259 11.54 25.59 -4.79
CA ASN A 259 12.17 26.62 -5.63
C ASN A 259 12.05 26.34 -7.14
N MET A 260 11.53 25.18 -7.52
CA MET A 260 11.38 24.80 -8.94
C MET A 260 10.55 25.79 -9.78
N PRO A 261 9.39 26.32 -9.33
CA PRO A 261 8.60 27.22 -10.16
C PRO A 261 9.35 28.49 -10.53
N GLU A 262 10.13 29.06 -9.60
CA GLU A 262 10.92 30.26 -9.82
C GLU A 262 12.07 29.97 -10.80
N ILE A 263 12.87 28.94 -10.54
CA ILE A 263 13.98 28.51 -11.41
C ILE A 263 13.47 28.16 -12.80
N SER A 264 12.34 27.41 -12.89
CA SER A 264 11.72 27.06 -14.17
C SER A 264 11.28 28.28 -14.97
N GLY A 265 10.73 29.31 -14.31
CA GLY A 265 10.33 30.55 -14.96
C GLY A 265 11.52 31.24 -15.60
N LEU A 266 12.60 31.45 -14.84
CA LEU A 266 13.80 32.10 -15.30
C LEU A 266 14.55 31.34 -16.42
N LEU A 267 14.65 30.00 -16.28
CA LEU A 267 15.29 29.16 -17.30
C LEU A 267 14.51 29.14 -18.62
N LYS A 268 13.18 29.08 -18.59
CA LYS A 268 12.31 29.07 -19.78
C LYS A 268 12.39 30.33 -20.61
N GLU A 269 12.83 31.46 -20.03
CA GLU A 269 13.09 32.70 -20.76
C GLU A 269 14.39 32.66 -21.59
N ARG A 270 15.31 31.77 -21.25
CA ARG A 270 16.65 31.66 -21.83
C ARG A 270 16.83 30.43 -22.73
N ILE A 271 16.29 29.29 -22.30
CA ILE A 271 16.48 28.01 -22.98
C ILE A 271 15.18 27.21 -23.05
N LYS A 272 15.14 26.23 -23.94
CA LYS A 272 14.07 25.27 -24.00
C LYS A 272 14.29 24.18 -22.92
N ILE A 273 13.55 24.27 -21.82
CA ILE A 273 13.61 23.32 -20.72
C ILE A 273 12.21 22.92 -20.30
N MET A 274 12.00 21.62 -20.04
CA MET A 274 10.78 21.07 -19.48
C MET A 274 10.89 21.05 -17.95
N SER A 275 9.87 21.53 -17.26
CA SER A 275 9.76 21.36 -15.80
C SER A 275 8.92 20.15 -15.52
N PHE A 276 9.49 19.15 -14.86
CA PHE A 276 8.79 17.91 -14.56
C PHE A 276 7.87 18.08 -13.35
N ASP A 277 6.57 17.98 -13.58
CA ASP A 277 5.57 18.00 -12.52
C ASP A 277 4.88 16.61 -12.39
N ARG A 278 4.11 16.45 -11.31
CA ARG A 278 3.49 15.19 -10.87
C ARG A 278 2.62 14.52 -11.92
N ASP A 279 2.13 15.30 -12.88
CA ASP A 279 1.23 14.82 -13.95
C ASP A 279 1.97 14.46 -15.25
N ASP A 280 3.28 14.76 -15.34
CA ASP A 280 4.10 14.41 -16.50
C ASP A 280 4.62 12.97 -16.37
N LEU A 281 3.96 12.05 -17.05
CA LEU A 281 4.28 10.61 -16.99
C LEU A 281 5.37 10.17 -17.98
N ILE A 282 5.78 11.03 -18.91
CA ILE A 282 6.68 10.62 -20.01
C ILE A 282 7.73 11.71 -20.24
N TYR A 283 8.99 11.36 -19.97
CA TYR A 283 10.16 12.14 -20.43
C TYR A 283 10.59 11.66 -21.82
N ASN A 284 10.66 12.58 -22.78
CA ASN A 284 10.97 12.30 -24.18
C ASN A 284 12.34 12.80 -24.63
N GLY A 285 13.26 13.05 -23.70
CA GLY A 285 14.57 13.64 -23.98
C GLY A 285 14.59 15.17 -23.91
N GLY A 286 15.77 15.77 -24.12
CA GLY A 286 16.01 17.22 -24.01
C GLY A 286 16.34 17.67 -22.58
N ASN A 287 16.27 18.98 -22.35
CA ASN A 287 16.60 19.55 -21.05
C ASN A 287 15.39 19.45 -20.11
N VAL A 288 15.61 19.01 -18.88
CA VAL A 288 14.56 18.88 -17.87
C VAL A 288 15.00 19.44 -16.53
N LEU A 289 14.12 20.17 -15.88
CA LEU A 289 14.24 20.56 -14.47
C LEU A 289 13.38 19.60 -13.63
N ILE A 290 13.98 18.86 -12.71
CA ILE A 290 13.34 17.74 -12.00
C ILE A 290 13.82 17.68 -10.54
N PRO A 291 12.93 17.42 -9.54
CA PRO A 291 13.37 17.19 -8.19
C PRO A 291 14.00 15.80 -8.02
N ALA A 292 14.98 15.66 -7.13
CA ALA A 292 15.76 14.46 -6.92
C ALA A 292 14.93 13.17 -6.77
N TYR A 293 13.81 13.24 -6.06
CA TYR A 293 12.95 12.07 -5.85
C TYR A 293 12.19 11.60 -7.10
N TYR A 294 12.05 12.46 -8.15
CA TYR A 294 11.52 12.04 -9.45
C TYR A 294 12.63 11.64 -10.43
N ALA A 295 13.85 12.14 -10.22
CA ALA A 295 15.00 11.77 -11.03
C ALA A 295 15.48 10.33 -10.75
N LYS A 296 15.12 9.76 -9.59
CA LYS A 296 15.48 8.40 -9.23
C LYS A 296 15.00 7.39 -10.28
N GLY A 297 15.92 6.53 -10.74
CA GLY A 297 15.64 5.52 -11.76
C GLY A 297 15.68 6.03 -13.20
N LEU A 298 15.86 7.35 -13.40
CA LEU A 298 16.10 7.93 -14.72
C LEU A 298 17.60 8.00 -15.03
N GLU A 299 17.93 8.07 -16.32
CA GLU A 299 19.30 8.19 -16.83
C GLU A 299 19.36 9.39 -17.75
N PHE A 300 20.43 10.20 -17.61
CA PHE A 300 20.67 11.41 -18.39
C PHE A 300 22.11 11.41 -18.88
N ASP A 301 22.35 12.01 -20.05
CA ASP A 301 23.70 12.19 -20.59
C ASP A 301 24.50 13.22 -19.80
N GLY A 302 23.83 14.33 -19.40
CA GLY A 302 24.40 15.37 -18.54
C GLY A 302 23.52 15.64 -17.32
N VAL A 303 24.14 15.89 -16.18
CA VAL A 303 23.44 16.17 -14.91
C VAL A 303 24.03 17.40 -14.24
N ILE A 304 23.18 18.33 -13.85
CA ILE A 304 23.49 19.50 -13.05
C ILE A 304 22.71 19.39 -11.75
N ILE A 305 23.38 19.32 -10.61
CA ILE A 305 22.74 19.22 -9.29
C ILE A 305 22.78 20.60 -8.63
N LEU A 306 21.62 21.10 -8.23
CA LEU A 306 21.49 22.36 -7.51
C LEU A 306 21.47 22.09 -6.02
N GLU A 307 22.49 22.54 -5.30
CA GLU A 307 22.56 22.54 -3.86
C GLU A 307 22.26 23.94 -3.33
N GLU A 308 21.25 24.05 -2.48
CA GLU A 308 20.98 25.30 -1.76
C GLU A 308 21.98 25.37 -0.61
N GLY A 309 22.85 26.37 -0.61
CA GLY A 309 23.68 26.66 0.53
C GLY A 309 22.80 26.84 1.77
N GLU A 310 23.19 26.24 2.88
CA GLU A 310 22.55 26.53 4.18
C GLU A 310 22.67 28.04 4.39
N GLU A 311 21.53 28.75 4.36
CA GLU A 311 21.50 30.09 4.94
C GLU A 311 21.90 29.94 6.41
N THR A 312 23.14 30.28 6.70
CA THR A 312 23.61 30.43 8.07
C THR A 312 22.75 31.53 8.71
N PRO A 313 22.06 31.27 9.84
CA PRO A 313 21.18 32.23 10.48
C PRO A 313 21.92 33.48 11.02
#